data_b17b542687858e3c3bad2b4133d9acfa
#
_entry.id   b17b542687858e3c3bad2b4133d9acfa
#
_cell.length_a   1.000
_cell.length_b   1.000
_cell.length_c   1.000
_cell.angle_alpha   90.00
_cell.angle_beta   90.00
_cell.angle_gamma   90.00
#
_symmetry.space_group_name_H-M   'P 1'
#
loop_
_entity.id
_entity.type
_entity.pdbx_description
1 polymer ?
#
loop_
_entity_poly.entity_id
_entity_poly.type
_entity_poly.pdbx_seq_one_letter_code
_entity_poly.pdbx_strand_id
1 'polypeptide(L)'
;MKQDYLIAGHRIRVEGDRLVQAVDELIGFAPFKVVADDVPLCRFIESSEEAPTFEKVLYSNEIDGIVSQFGCYSNGFLFVMIPPKGEKLELWLDESKQVASFKGNYQLRLLRFACWMAYGVATVPFQTVAIHTSTIVCEGK
;
A
#
# COMPACT_ATOMS: atom_id res chain seq x y z
N MET A 1 7.67 -12.44 -10.39
CA MET A 1 8.15 -11.07 -10.72
C MET A 1 8.24 -10.27 -9.44
N LYS A 2 9.26 -9.46 -9.30
CA LYS A 2 9.44 -8.58 -8.15
C LYS A 2 10.10 -7.26 -8.59
N GLN A 3 9.78 -6.18 -7.90
CA GLN A 3 10.36 -4.86 -8.13
C GLN A 3 10.56 -4.15 -6.79
N ASP A 4 11.74 -3.59 -6.57
CA ASP A 4 12.08 -2.84 -5.37
C ASP A 4 11.94 -1.32 -5.61
N TYR A 5 11.53 -0.63 -4.56
CA TYR A 5 11.38 0.83 -4.50
C TYR A 5 12.06 1.34 -3.24
N LEU A 6 12.80 2.44 -3.36
CA LEU A 6 13.39 3.15 -2.21
C LEU A 6 12.69 4.49 -2.04
N ILE A 7 11.91 4.63 -0.98
CA ILE A 7 11.09 5.81 -0.71
C ILE A 7 11.43 6.35 0.67
N ALA A 8 11.95 7.57 0.74
CA ALA A 8 12.35 8.22 1.99
C ALA A 8 13.27 7.35 2.87
N GLY A 9 14.21 6.64 2.24
CA GLY A 9 15.14 5.77 2.94
C GLY A 9 14.60 4.38 3.30
N HIS A 10 13.32 4.11 3.02
CA HIS A 10 12.70 2.81 3.28
C HIS A 10 12.53 2.02 1.98
N ARG A 11 13.00 0.77 2.00
CA ARG A 11 12.88 -0.09 0.84
C ARG A 11 11.66 -0.98 0.93
N ILE A 12 10.85 -0.95 -0.12
CA ILE A 12 9.65 -1.74 -0.29
C ILE A 12 9.87 -2.67 -1.48
N ARG A 13 9.53 -3.95 -1.33
CA ARG A 13 9.54 -4.91 -2.43
C ARG A 13 8.12 -5.29 -2.81
N VAL A 14 7.77 -5.11 -4.06
CA VAL A 14 6.49 -5.54 -4.63
C VAL A 14 6.69 -6.89 -5.31
N GLU A 15 5.84 -7.86 -5.01
CA GLU A 15 5.93 -9.24 -5.52
C GLU A 15 4.57 -9.72 -6.05
N GLY A 16 4.61 -10.50 -7.13
CA GLY A 16 3.44 -11.02 -7.83
C GLY A 16 3.23 -10.33 -9.18
N ASP A 17 2.90 -11.10 -10.21
CA ASP A 17 2.91 -10.61 -11.58
C ASP A 17 1.91 -9.48 -11.82
N ARG A 18 0.66 -9.67 -11.38
CA ARG A 18 -0.37 -8.64 -11.54
C ARG A 18 -0.09 -7.41 -10.70
N LEU A 19 0.36 -7.60 -9.46
CA LEU A 19 0.64 -6.49 -8.55
C LEU A 19 1.83 -5.67 -9.04
N VAL A 20 2.92 -6.31 -9.46
CA VAL A 20 4.10 -5.62 -10.00
C VAL A 20 3.72 -4.81 -11.24
N GLN A 21 2.97 -5.41 -12.17
CA GLN A 21 2.52 -4.69 -13.37
C GLN A 21 1.65 -3.48 -13.02
N ALA A 22 0.72 -3.65 -12.10
CA ALA A 22 -0.18 -2.56 -11.70
C ALA A 22 0.55 -1.42 -10.97
N VAL A 23 1.50 -1.73 -10.09
CA VAL A 23 2.32 -0.70 -9.42
C VAL A 23 3.22 0.01 -10.42
N ASP A 24 3.73 -0.70 -11.44
CA ASP A 24 4.55 -0.10 -12.50
C ASP A 24 3.80 0.97 -13.30
N GLU A 25 2.49 0.85 -13.40
CA GLU A 25 1.64 1.86 -14.05
C GLU A 25 1.39 3.11 -13.17
N LEU A 26 1.71 3.05 -11.89
CA LEU A 26 1.64 4.20 -10.99
C LEU A 26 2.83 5.13 -11.23
N ILE A 27 2.63 6.18 -11.99
CA ILE A 27 3.69 7.11 -12.43
C ILE A 27 4.49 7.64 -11.24
N GLY A 28 3.85 7.89 -10.11
CA GLY A 28 4.50 8.40 -8.90
C GLY A 28 5.54 7.47 -8.29
N PHE A 29 5.50 6.18 -8.60
CA PHE A 29 6.47 5.19 -8.11
C PHE A 29 7.72 5.07 -8.98
N ALA A 30 7.63 5.42 -10.26
CA ALA A 30 8.71 5.24 -11.23
C ALA A 30 10.07 5.83 -10.78
N PRO A 31 10.14 7.06 -10.22
CA PRO A 31 11.41 7.65 -9.79
C PRO A 31 12.10 6.90 -8.64
N PHE A 32 11.38 6.05 -7.92
CA PHE A 32 11.87 5.35 -6.72
C PHE A 32 12.29 3.93 -6.99
N LYS A 33 12.21 3.45 -8.22
CA LYS A 33 12.68 2.11 -8.59
C LYS A 33 14.16 1.95 -8.31
N VAL A 34 14.51 0.83 -7.70
CA VAL A 34 15.91 0.47 -7.43
C VAL A 34 16.14 -1.01 -7.73
N VAL A 35 17.40 -1.37 -7.97
CA VAL A 35 17.85 -2.77 -8.02
C VAL A 35 18.60 -3.03 -6.73
N ALA A 36 18.11 -3.97 -5.92
CA ALA A 36 18.71 -4.28 -4.64
C ALA A 36 18.44 -5.73 -4.26
N ASP A 37 19.41 -6.34 -3.59
CA ASP A 37 19.35 -7.73 -3.12
C ASP A 37 19.15 -7.84 -1.60
N ASP A 38 19.21 -6.71 -0.87
CA ASP A 38 19.05 -6.71 0.58
C ASP A 38 17.59 -6.99 1.00
N VAL A 39 17.41 -7.26 2.27
CA VAL A 39 16.07 -7.46 2.87
C VAL A 39 15.30 -6.15 2.87
N PRO A 40 14.09 -6.10 2.26
CA PRO A 40 13.27 -4.89 2.31
C PRO A 40 12.66 -4.68 3.71
N LEU A 41 12.28 -3.44 4.00
CA LEU A 41 11.52 -3.10 5.21
C LEU A 41 10.16 -3.81 5.21
N CYS A 42 9.48 -3.76 4.09
CA CYS A 42 8.17 -4.38 3.91
C CYS A 42 8.05 -4.96 2.51
N ARG A 43 7.37 -6.10 2.41
CA ARG A 43 7.04 -6.74 1.15
C ARG A 43 5.55 -6.53 0.86
N PHE A 44 5.25 -5.98 -0.30
CA PHE A 44 3.88 -5.89 -0.83
C PHE A 44 3.68 -7.10 -1.72
N ILE A 45 2.86 -8.05 -1.28
CA ILE A 45 2.67 -9.31 -2.00
C ILE A 45 1.26 -9.43 -2.57
N GLU A 46 1.18 -9.96 -3.79
CA GLU A 46 -0.09 -10.41 -4.34
C GLU A 46 -0.53 -11.68 -3.62
N SER A 47 -1.72 -11.67 -3.03
CA SER A 47 -2.23 -12.80 -2.27
C SER A 47 -3.46 -13.42 -2.91
N SER A 48 -3.52 -14.75 -2.89
CA SER A 48 -4.72 -15.53 -3.21
C SER A 48 -5.46 -16.02 -1.98
N GLU A 49 -4.90 -15.77 -0.79
CA GLU A 49 -5.51 -16.15 0.47
C GLU A 49 -6.79 -15.36 0.74
N GLU A 50 -7.65 -15.89 1.58
CA GLU A 50 -8.82 -15.16 2.05
C GLU A 50 -8.39 -14.05 3.01
N ALA A 51 -8.89 -12.83 2.77
CA ALA A 51 -8.60 -11.70 3.63
C ALA A 51 -9.25 -11.90 5.01
N PRO A 52 -8.63 -11.40 6.09
CA PRO A 52 -9.27 -11.36 7.39
C PRO A 52 -10.53 -10.49 7.39
N THR A 53 -11.32 -10.59 8.43
CA THR A 53 -12.48 -9.71 8.65
C THR A 53 -12.17 -8.68 9.72
N PHE A 54 -12.81 -7.52 9.66
CA PHE A 54 -12.66 -6.50 10.68
C PHE A 54 -13.12 -7.02 12.05
N GLU A 55 -12.25 -6.92 13.03
CA GLU A 55 -12.62 -6.98 14.45
C GLU A 55 -13.18 -5.64 14.90
N LYS A 56 -12.56 -4.53 14.42
CA LYS A 56 -12.99 -3.16 14.67
C LYS A 56 -12.69 -2.28 13.47
N VAL A 57 -13.71 -1.56 13.00
CA VAL A 57 -13.53 -0.50 12.00
C VAL A 57 -13.18 0.79 12.74
N LEU A 58 -12.01 1.36 12.43
CA LEU A 58 -11.52 2.59 13.04
C LEU A 58 -11.90 3.82 12.23
N TYR A 59 -12.03 3.67 10.91
CA TYR A 59 -12.31 4.75 10.00
C TYR A 59 -13.06 4.25 8.77
N SER A 60 -14.03 5.01 8.32
CA SER A 60 -14.77 4.73 7.09
C SER A 60 -15.14 6.04 6.41
N ASN A 61 -14.97 6.10 5.10
CA ASN A 61 -15.46 7.24 4.30
C ASN A 61 -15.91 6.77 2.91
N GLU A 62 -16.56 7.71 2.21
CA GLU A 62 -16.94 7.52 0.81
C GLU A 62 -16.54 8.77 0.03
N ILE A 63 -15.73 8.58 -1.01
CA ILE A 63 -15.27 9.64 -1.91
C ILE A 63 -15.46 9.15 -3.34
N ASP A 64 -16.19 9.91 -4.15
CA ASP A 64 -16.47 9.57 -5.57
C ASP A 64 -17.07 8.17 -5.76
N GLY A 65 -17.93 7.75 -4.83
CA GLY A 65 -18.56 6.44 -4.85
C GLY A 65 -17.68 5.29 -4.35
N ILE A 66 -16.43 5.54 -3.99
CA ILE A 66 -15.54 4.55 -3.43
C ILE A 66 -15.66 4.57 -1.90
N VAL A 67 -16.09 3.45 -1.33
CA VAL A 67 -16.14 3.26 0.13
C VAL A 67 -14.80 2.71 0.59
N SER A 68 -14.15 3.41 1.51
CA SER A 68 -12.89 2.99 2.12
C SER A 68 -13.10 2.73 3.60
N GLN A 69 -12.62 1.58 4.07
CA GLN A 69 -12.68 1.19 5.47
C GLN A 69 -11.29 0.80 5.96
N PHE A 70 -10.90 1.32 7.11
CA PHE A 70 -9.66 0.99 7.79
C PHE A 70 -9.94 0.56 9.22
N GLY A 71 -9.30 -0.49 9.66
CA GLY A 71 -9.46 -0.99 11.01
C GLY A 71 -8.45 -2.08 11.36
N CYS A 72 -8.80 -2.86 12.37
CA CYS A 72 -7.92 -3.91 12.85
C CYS A 72 -8.60 -5.29 12.82
N TYR A 73 -7.74 -6.30 12.75
CA TYR A 73 -8.09 -7.70 12.98
C TYR A 73 -6.99 -8.30 13.86
N SER A 74 -7.34 -9.03 14.90
CA SER A 74 -6.33 -9.51 15.87
C SER A 74 -5.36 -8.37 16.25
N ASN A 75 -4.06 -8.50 15.97
CA ASN A 75 -3.05 -7.48 16.20
C ASN A 75 -2.59 -6.76 14.90
N GLY A 76 -3.29 -6.99 13.80
CA GLY A 76 -2.94 -6.44 12.49
C GLY A 76 -3.91 -5.38 12.00
N PHE A 77 -3.67 -4.90 10.78
CA PHE A 77 -4.47 -3.87 10.12
C PHE A 77 -5.09 -4.41 8.84
N LEU A 78 -6.32 -3.96 8.58
CA LEU A 78 -7.07 -4.28 7.36
C LEU A 78 -7.60 -2.99 6.74
N PHE A 79 -7.37 -2.84 5.45
CA PHE A 79 -7.87 -1.75 4.64
C PHE A 79 -8.63 -2.33 3.45
N VAL A 80 -9.87 -1.88 3.25
CA VAL A 80 -10.75 -2.35 2.18
C VAL A 80 -11.27 -1.16 1.39
N MET A 81 -11.15 -1.22 0.09
CA MET A 81 -11.73 -0.24 -0.83
C MET A 81 -12.75 -0.91 -1.73
N ILE A 82 -13.97 -0.40 -1.71
CA ILE A 82 -15.10 -0.92 -2.46
C ILE A 82 -15.49 0.12 -3.51
N PRO A 83 -15.21 -0.15 -4.81
CA PRO A 83 -15.61 0.76 -5.89
C PRO A 83 -17.13 0.67 -6.15
N PRO A 84 -17.71 1.66 -6.88
CA PRO A 84 -19.13 1.60 -7.28
C PRO A 84 -19.44 0.38 -8.15
N LYS A 85 -18.47 -0.09 -8.93
CA LYS A 85 -18.58 -1.26 -9.80
C LYS A 85 -17.29 -2.05 -9.77
N GLY A 86 -17.41 -3.37 -9.81
CA GLY A 86 -16.29 -4.30 -9.82
C GLY A 86 -15.89 -4.78 -8.43
N GLU A 87 -14.82 -5.56 -8.40
CA GLU A 87 -14.31 -6.14 -7.17
C GLU A 87 -13.73 -5.08 -6.24
N LYS A 88 -13.78 -5.38 -4.94
CA LYS A 88 -13.05 -4.63 -3.92
C LYS A 88 -11.56 -4.92 -3.98
N LEU A 89 -10.76 -4.01 -3.42
CA LEU A 89 -9.36 -4.22 -3.09
C LEU A 89 -9.24 -4.41 -1.58
N GLU A 90 -8.56 -5.48 -1.19
CA GLU A 90 -8.28 -5.78 0.21
C GLU A 90 -6.77 -5.75 0.45
N LEU A 91 -6.36 -5.10 1.52
CA LEU A 91 -4.98 -4.98 1.96
C LEU A 91 -4.91 -5.30 3.44
N TRP A 92 -4.02 -6.19 3.86
CA TRP A 92 -3.81 -6.46 5.28
C TRP A 92 -2.34 -6.67 5.63
N LEU A 93 -2.00 -6.26 6.85
CA LEU A 93 -0.69 -6.44 7.47
C LEU A 93 -0.88 -7.02 8.87
N ASP A 94 -0.09 -8.02 9.22
CA ASP A 94 -0.04 -8.50 10.60
C ASP A 94 0.71 -7.49 11.51
N GLU A 95 0.82 -7.82 12.79
CA GLU A 95 1.49 -6.94 13.76
C GLU A 95 2.97 -6.70 13.45
N SER A 96 3.65 -7.60 12.71
CA SER A 96 5.04 -7.43 12.31
C SER A 96 5.24 -6.28 11.32
N LYS A 97 4.21 -5.98 10.52
CA LYS A 97 4.20 -4.97 9.44
C LYS A 97 5.28 -5.18 8.37
N GLN A 98 5.82 -6.40 8.28
CA GLN A 98 6.86 -6.75 7.31
C GLN A 98 6.29 -7.25 5.99
N VAL A 99 5.04 -7.70 5.99
CA VAL A 99 4.32 -8.18 4.80
C VAL A 99 2.97 -7.52 4.72
N ALA A 100 2.72 -6.85 3.60
CA ALA A 100 1.42 -6.31 3.23
C ALA A 100 0.83 -7.17 2.11
N SER A 101 -0.29 -7.81 2.37
CA SER A 101 -0.98 -8.69 1.43
C SER A 101 -2.05 -7.91 0.67
N PHE A 102 -2.00 -7.95 -0.66
CA PHE A 102 -2.94 -7.28 -1.56
C PHE A 102 -3.77 -8.31 -2.30
N LYS A 103 -5.07 -8.11 -2.36
CA LYS A 103 -5.99 -9.00 -3.07
C LYS A 103 -7.13 -8.24 -3.74
N GLY A 104 -7.46 -8.66 -4.95
CA GLY A 104 -8.66 -8.23 -5.66
C GLY A 104 -8.39 -7.27 -6.79
N ASN A 105 -9.00 -6.11 -6.76
CA ASN A 105 -9.01 -5.15 -7.86
C ASN A 105 -7.83 -4.18 -7.78
N TYR A 106 -6.89 -4.29 -8.73
CA TYR A 106 -5.71 -3.42 -8.82
C TYR A 106 -5.92 -2.22 -9.76
N GLN A 107 -7.14 -1.74 -9.90
CA GLN A 107 -7.40 -0.45 -10.55
C GLN A 107 -6.51 0.64 -9.94
N LEU A 108 -5.91 1.49 -10.76
CA LEU A 108 -4.91 2.47 -10.30
C LEU A 108 -5.46 3.43 -9.23
N ARG A 109 -6.73 3.83 -9.32
CA ARG A 109 -7.39 4.66 -8.29
C ARG A 109 -7.40 4.01 -6.91
N LEU A 110 -7.66 2.69 -6.86
CA LEU A 110 -7.71 1.94 -5.61
C LEU A 110 -6.29 1.61 -5.14
N LEU A 111 -5.48 1.10 -6.04
CA LEU A 111 -4.13 0.61 -5.74
C LEU A 111 -3.23 1.72 -5.18
N ARG A 112 -3.31 2.92 -5.73
CA ARG A 112 -2.50 4.06 -5.24
C ARG A 112 -2.74 4.31 -3.75
N PHE A 113 -3.99 4.38 -3.33
CA PHE A 113 -4.32 4.59 -1.92
C PHE A 113 -3.96 3.39 -1.04
N ALA A 114 -4.12 2.18 -1.55
CA ALA A 114 -3.71 0.97 -0.83
C ALA A 114 -2.19 0.94 -0.60
N CYS A 115 -1.40 1.28 -1.61
CA CYS A 115 0.06 1.38 -1.47
C CYS A 115 0.46 2.47 -0.46
N TRP A 116 -0.19 3.62 -0.47
CA TRP A 116 0.06 4.68 0.52
C TRP A 116 -0.28 4.21 1.94
N MET A 117 -1.40 3.52 2.10
CA MET A 117 -1.82 2.98 3.40
C MET A 117 -0.81 1.94 3.90
N ALA A 118 -0.42 1.00 3.05
CA ALA A 118 0.56 -0.04 3.40
C ALA A 118 1.92 0.58 3.78
N TYR A 119 2.41 1.51 2.99
CA TYR A 119 3.65 2.23 3.28
C TYR A 119 3.56 3.00 4.59
N GLY A 120 2.47 3.73 4.82
CA GLY A 120 2.25 4.50 6.03
C GLY A 120 2.25 3.62 7.28
N VAL A 121 1.50 2.52 7.27
CA VAL A 121 1.45 1.58 8.40
C VAL A 121 2.81 0.92 8.64
N ALA A 122 3.50 0.50 7.58
CA ALA A 122 4.80 -0.18 7.69
C ALA A 122 5.91 0.73 8.22
N THR A 123 5.85 2.04 7.97
CA THR A 123 6.92 2.99 8.30
C THR A 123 6.71 3.75 9.59
N VAL A 124 5.50 3.77 10.16
CA VAL A 124 5.21 4.44 11.44
C VAL A 124 6.18 4.07 12.57
N PRO A 125 6.55 2.78 12.78
CA PRO A 125 7.52 2.42 13.81
C PRO A 125 8.91 3.03 13.62
N PHE A 126 9.23 3.54 12.43
CA PHE A 126 10.51 4.14 12.07
C PHE A 126 10.45 5.67 12.04
N GLN A 127 9.52 6.26 12.82
CA GLN A 127 9.35 7.71 12.97
C GLN A 127 9.06 8.43 11.63
N THR A 128 8.38 7.74 10.73
CA THR A 128 7.99 8.28 9.43
C THR A 128 6.52 8.66 9.44
N VAL A 129 6.20 9.86 8.97
CA VAL A 129 4.83 10.35 8.85
C VAL A 129 4.54 10.65 7.39
N ALA A 130 3.45 10.06 6.86
CA ALA A 130 2.99 10.34 5.51
C ALA A 130 2.21 11.67 5.51
N ILE A 131 2.66 12.62 4.69
CA ILE A 131 2.03 13.93 4.55
C ILE A 131 1.60 14.11 3.09
N HIS A 132 0.33 14.45 2.90
CA HIS A 132 -0.17 14.83 1.58
C HIS A 132 0.15 16.31 1.35
N THR A 133 1.21 16.56 0.59
CA THR A 133 1.70 17.90 0.30
C THR A 133 2.28 17.99 -1.11
N SER A 134 2.47 19.21 -1.57
CA SER A 134 3.30 19.47 -2.75
C SER A 134 4.49 20.33 -2.36
N THR A 135 5.63 20.05 -2.96
CA THR A 135 6.88 20.77 -2.70
C THR A 135 7.46 21.28 -4.00
N ILE A 136 7.85 22.57 -4.01
CA ILE A 136 8.55 23.19 -5.14
C ILE A 136 9.95 23.53 -4.66
N VAL A 137 10.96 23.11 -5.42
CA VAL A 137 12.35 23.52 -5.20
C VAL A 137 12.66 24.66 -6.16
N CYS A 138 13.07 25.79 -5.63
CA CYS A 138 13.45 26.95 -6.40
C CYS A 138 14.91 27.31 -6.07
N GLU A 139 15.76 27.42 -7.12
CA GLU A 139 17.19 27.72 -6.98
C GLU A 139 17.93 26.80 -5.99
N GLY A 140 17.55 25.52 -5.95
CA GLY A 140 18.18 24.53 -5.07
C GLY A 140 17.82 24.62 -3.59
N LYS A 141 16.79 25.37 -3.24
CA LYS A 141 16.33 25.58 -1.86
C LYS A 141 14.95 24.99 -1.59
#